data_bb6b8775e6589e2383b3dab10f567cb0
#
_entry.id   bb6b8775e6589e2383b3dab10f567cb0
#
_cell.length_a   1.000
_cell.length_b   1.000
_cell.length_c   1.000
_cell.angle_alpha   90.00
_cell.angle_beta   90.00
_cell.angle_gamma   90.00
#
_symmetry.space_group_name_H-M   'P 1'
#
loop_
_entity.id
_entity.type
_entity.pdbx_description
1 polymer ?
#
loop_
_entity_poly.entity_id
_entity_poly.type
_entity_poly.pdbx_seq_one_letter_code
_entity_poly.pdbx_strand_id
1 'polypeptide(L)'
;MSQSASRALTQWRVLRSEWIKIVTLRSTWITIAAIVAVIIGFGLLSALVASGSVTPSSASGGGPPTEAMRRNPVNTVTSGANLAVLIVAVLGSIIGAREFASGMIRTTLWSVPRRLPVLWGKVIVFIGLVLPVVLVSVVAVFFLGTAILEGSGSPSAAWTDDGVARSIIGLGFYIVGLGIVGLALGILLRGTAASIGVVIGAVIFIPALATALLPDSWDEVLKYLPSNAGAAFTTPTTPGAIILEPGIGALVFAAWILVAMAAAAWALVRRDA
;
A
#
# COMPACT_ATOMS: atom_id res chain seq x y z
N MET A 1 32.57 18.54 -38.30
CA MET A 1 32.45 17.80 -37.00
C MET A 1 31.38 18.49 -36.17
N SER A 2 30.16 17.98 -36.23
CA SER A 2 29.00 18.53 -35.52
C SER A 2 29.16 18.21 -34.05
N GLN A 3 29.31 19.21 -33.19
CA GLN A 3 29.14 19.10 -31.74
C GLN A 3 27.68 18.74 -31.47
N SER A 4 27.41 17.46 -31.28
CA SER A 4 26.15 17.01 -30.72
C SER A 4 26.05 17.62 -29.32
N ALA A 5 25.27 18.70 -29.23
CA ALA A 5 24.92 19.33 -27.97
C ALA A 5 24.51 18.21 -26.97
N SER A 6 25.30 18.04 -25.93
CA SER A 6 25.00 17.15 -24.81
C SER A 6 23.67 17.62 -24.23
N ARG A 7 22.59 17.01 -24.68
CA ARG A 7 21.25 17.32 -24.18
C ARG A 7 21.25 17.01 -22.70
N ALA A 8 21.32 18.04 -21.86
CA ALA A 8 21.33 17.93 -20.43
C ALA A 8 20.20 16.99 -19.99
N LEU A 9 20.56 15.96 -19.22
CA LEU A 9 19.60 15.01 -18.63
C LEU A 9 18.73 15.77 -17.64
N THR A 10 17.54 16.13 -18.06
CA THR A 10 16.57 16.81 -17.21
C THR A 10 15.74 15.76 -16.47
N GLN A 11 15.49 15.96 -15.18
CA GLN A 11 14.63 15.10 -14.34
C GLN A 11 13.30 14.77 -15.03
N TRP A 12 12.73 15.74 -15.75
CA TRP A 12 11.51 15.59 -16.54
C TRP A 12 11.58 14.50 -17.61
N ARG A 13 12.72 14.34 -18.28
CA ARG A 13 12.91 13.28 -19.29
C ARG A 13 12.95 11.90 -18.65
N VAL A 14 13.56 11.80 -17.47
CA VAL A 14 13.56 10.56 -16.69
C VAL A 14 12.13 10.20 -16.26
N LEU A 15 11.39 11.16 -15.72
CA LEU A 15 9.99 10.97 -15.34
C LEU A 15 9.13 10.51 -16.53
N ARG A 16 9.27 11.18 -17.67
CA ARG A 16 8.53 10.82 -18.89
C ARG A 16 8.85 9.41 -19.36
N SER A 17 10.12 9.01 -19.29
CA SER A 17 10.52 7.65 -19.69
C SER A 17 9.95 6.59 -18.74
N GLU A 18 10.00 6.82 -17.43
CA GLU A 18 9.42 5.92 -16.44
C GLU A 18 7.88 5.84 -16.55
N TRP A 19 7.23 6.99 -16.81
CA TRP A 19 5.79 7.03 -17.06
C TRP A 19 5.40 6.17 -18.26
N ILE A 20 6.06 6.34 -19.40
CA ILE A 20 5.79 5.54 -20.60
C ILE A 20 5.99 4.06 -20.33
N LYS A 21 7.09 3.67 -19.66
CA LYS A 21 7.36 2.26 -19.30
C LYS A 21 6.23 1.63 -18.50
N ILE A 22 5.66 2.35 -17.54
CA ILE A 22 4.62 1.81 -16.65
C ILE A 22 3.26 1.78 -17.36
N VAL A 23 2.88 2.86 -18.06
CA VAL A 23 1.55 3.00 -18.67
C VAL A 23 1.37 2.15 -19.92
N THR A 24 2.45 1.87 -20.67
CA THR A 24 2.37 1.03 -21.89
C THR A 24 2.22 -0.47 -21.60
N LEU A 25 2.40 -0.89 -20.36
CA LEU A 25 2.30 -2.29 -19.95
C LEU A 25 0.86 -2.70 -19.65
N ARG A 26 0.36 -3.68 -20.38
CA ARG A 26 -0.97 -4.28 -20.11
C ARG A 26 -1.08 -4.84 -18.70
N SER A 27 0.01 -5.43 -18.17
CA SER A 27 0.04 -5.96 -16.80
C SER A 27 -0.23 -4.89 -15.74
N THR A 28 0.24 -3.65 -15.94
CA THR A 28 -0.01 -2.54 -15.01
C THR A 28 -1.51 -2.23 -14.91
N TRP A 29 -2.20 -2.15 -16.05
CA TRP A 29 -3.64 -1.88 -16.09
C TRP A 29 -4.46 -3.02 -15.49
N ILE A 30 -4.05 -4.28 -15.74
CA ILE A 30 -4.69 -5.45 -15.11
C ILE A 30 -4.52 -5.39 -13.58
N THR A 31 -3.32 -5.04 -13.10
CA THR A 31 -3.08 -4.92 -11.65
C THR A 31 -3.87 -3.76 -11.05
N ILE A 32 -3.95 -2.61 -11.74
CA ILE A 32 -4.78 -1.48 -11.29
C ILE A 32 -6.26 -1.89 -11.24
N ALA A 33 -6.77 -2.56 -12.26
CA ALA A 33 -8.14 -3.07 -12.26
C ALA A 33 -8.37 -4.07 -11.11
N ALA A 34 -7.40 -4.94 -10.83
CA ALA A 34 -7.47 -5.86 -9.70
C ALA A 34 -7.48 -5.13 -8.34
N ILE A 35 -6.68 -4.06 -8.18
CA ILE A 35 -6.70 -3.22 -6.96
C ILE A 35 -8.10 -2.63 -6.74
N VAL A 36 -8.67 -2.00 -7.78
CA VAL A 36 -10.01 -1.41 -7.71
C VAL A 36 -11.07 -2.47 -7.41
N ALA A 37 -11.03 -3.60 -8.14
CA ALA A 37 -11.99 -4.70 -7.96
C ALA A 37 -11.91 -5.30 -6.55
N VAL A 38 -10.71 -5.45 -5.98
CA VAL A 38 -10.53 -5.98 -4.64
C VAL A 38 -11.00 -5.00 -3.58
N ILE A 39 -10.64 -3.71 -3.67
CA ILE A 39 -11.08 -2.69 -2.70
C ILE A 39 -12.61 -2.61 -2.71
N ILE A 40 -13.21 -2.41 -3.87
CA ILE A 40 -14.66 -2.21 -4.00
C ILE A 40 -15.40 -3.53 -3.76
N GLY A 41 -14.99 -4.61 -4.41
CA GLY A 41 -15.68 -5.90 -4.33
C GLY A 41 -15.73 -6.48 -2.91
N PHE A 42 -14.58 -6.58 -2.25
CA PHE A 42 -14.55 -7.09 -0.87
C PHE A 42 -15.18 -6.14 0.14
N GLY A 43 -15.02 -4.83 -0.04
CA GLY A 43 -15.66 -3.85 0.83
C GLY A 43 -17.19 -3.89 0.73
N LEU A 44 -17.75 -3.95 -0.48
CA LEU A 44 -19.20 -4.09 -0.68
C LEU A 44 -19.70 -5.46 -0.20
N LEU A 45 -18.95 -6.54 -0.45
CA LEU A 45 -19.31 -7.86 0.06
C LEU A 45 -19.37 -7.86 1.58
N SER A 46 -18.39 -7.27 2.26
CA SER A 46 -18.38 -7.14 3.72
C SER A 46 -19.55 -6.30 4.23
N ALA A 47 -19.90 -5.22 3.54
CA ALA A 47 -21.07 -4.40 3.87
C ALA A 47 -22.37 -5.20 3.71
N LEU A 48 -22.53 -5.98 2.63
CA LEU A 48 -23.70 -6.85 2.42
C LEU A 48 -23.82 -7.97 3.46
N VAL A 49 -22.70 -8.54 3.89
CA VAL A 49 -22.69 -9.51 4.98
C VAL A 49 -23.05 -8.86 6.32
N ALA A 50 -22.47 -7.69 6.62
CA ALA A 50 -22.75 -6.97 7.87
C ALA A 50 -24.19 -6.47 7.96
N SER A 51 -24.80 -6.11 6.81
CA SER A 51 -26.21 -5.74 6.71
C SER A 51 -27.17 -6.93 6.86
N GLY A 52 -26.66 -8.16 6.80
CA GLY A 52 -27.49 -9.37 6.80
C GLY A 52 -28.18 -9.67 5.47
N SER A 53 -27.92 -8.89 4.42
CA SER A 53 -28.47 -9.11 3.08
C SER A 53 -27.89 -10.36 2.41
N VAL A 54 -26.69 -10.75 2.79
CA VAL A 54 -26.00 -11.96 2.34
C VAL A 54 -25.55 -12.75 3.56
N THR A 55 -26.02 -13.97 3.69
CA THR A 55 -25.53 -14.91 4.71
C THR A 55 -24.48 -15.81 4.07
N PRO A 56 -23.21 -15.76 4.52
CA PRO A 56 -22.20 -16.70 4.04
C PRO A 56 -22.64 -18.12 4.32
N SER A 57 -22.46 -19.03 3.36
CA SER A 57 -22.79 -20.45 3.59
C SER A 57 -21.87 -21.02 4.66
N SER A 58 -22.40 -21.85 5.55
CA SER A 58 -21.63 -22.54 6.59
C SER A 58 -20.45 -23.37 6.06
N ALA A 59 -20.53 -23.78 4.79
CA ALA A 59 -19.44 -24.47 4.09
C ALA A 59 -18.19 -23.61 3.86
N SER A 60 -18.32 -22.27 3.90
CA SER A 60 -17.21 -21.31 3.70
C SER A 60 -16.62 -20.81 5.04
N GLY A 61 -17.02 -21.36 6.19
CA GLY A 61 -16.57 -20.87 7.50
C GLY A 61 -17.13 -19.48 7.86
N GLY A 62 -18.05 -18.95 7.06
CA GLY A 62 -18.73 -17.68 7.31
C GLY A 62 -19.88 -17.89 8.30
N GLY A 63 -19.66 -17.53 9.57
CA GLY A 63 -20.73 -17.37 10.55
C GLY A 63 -21.57 -16.10 10.28
N PRO A 64 -22.64 -15.90 11.06
CA PRO A 64 -23.38 -14.64 11.04
C PRO A 64 -22.42 -13.46 11.28
N PRO A 65 -22.79 -12.24 10.83
CA PRO A 65 -21.92 -11.07 10.98
C PRO A 65 -21.47 -10.97 12.43
N THR A 66 -20.16 -11.00 12.64
CA THR A 66 -19.61 -10.92 13.99
C THR A 66 -19.96 -9.55 14.57
N GLU A 67 -20.18 -9.48 15.89
CA GLU A 67 -20.39 -8.18 16.55
C GLU A 67 -19.25 -7.20 16.26
N ALA A 68 -18.03 -7.69 16.00
CA ALA A 68 -16.89 -6.88 15.59
C ALA A 68 -17.12 -6.13 14.28
N MET A 69 -17.78 -6.76 13.28
CA MET A 69 -18.15 -6.10 12.03
C MET A 69 -19.16 -4.97 12.26
N ARG A 70 -20.10 -5.16 13.14
CA ARG A 70 -21.12 -4.16 13.49
C ARG A 70 -20.56 -3.01 14.34
N ARG A 71 -19.57 -3.31 15.21
CA ARG A 71 -18.94 -2.29 16.07
C ARG A 71 -17.98 -1.37 15.32
N ASN A 72 -17.43 -1.82 14.20
CA ASN A 72 -16.45 -1.07 13.41
C ASN A 72 -16.88 -0.96 11.94
N PRO A 73 -17.93 -0.18 11.62
CA PRO A 73 -18.47 -0.08 10.26
C PRO A 73 -17.42 0.42 9.25
N VAL A 74 -16.53 1.33 9.64
CA VAL A 74 -15.45 1.84 8.77
C VAL A 74 -14.52 0.70 8.35
N ASN A 75 -14.05 -0.11 9.29
CA ASN A 75 -13.17 -1.24 8.99
C ASN A 75 -13.88 -2.31 8.15
N THR A 76 -15.17 -2.48 8.35
CA THR A 76 -15.99 -3.43 7.59
C THR A 76 -16.07 -3.02 6.13
N VAL A 77 -16.46 -1.78 5.83
CA VAL A 77 -16.58 -1.30 4.45
C VAL A 77 -15.22 -1.15 3.75
N THR A 78 -14.14 -0.97 4.50
CA THR A 78 -12.78 -0.86 3.95
C THR A 78 -11.98 -2.17 4.00
N SER A 79 -12.59 -3.30 4.33
CA SER A 79 -11.90 -4.59 4.48
C SER A 79 -11.12 -5.05 3.22
N GLY A 80 -11.61 -4.70 2.03
CA GLY A 80 -10.91 -4.94 0.76
C GLY A 80 -9.55 -4.24 0.66
N ALA A 81 -9.35 -3.15 1.39
CA ALA A 81 -8.09 -2.44 1.41
C ALA A 81 -6.94 -3.27 2.00
N ASN A 82 -7.21 -4.16 2.95
CA ASN A 82 -6.20 -5.06 3.52
C ASN A 82 -5.60 -6.01 2.48
N LEU A 83 -6.41 -6.49 1.53
CA LEU A 83 -5.92 -7.28 0.40
C LEU A 83 -5.23 -6.40 -0.65
N ALA A 84 -5.76 -5.22 -0.90
CA ALA A 84 -5.16 -4.27 -1.84
C ALA A 84 -3.75 -3.83 -1.41
N VAL A 85 -3.48 -3.71 -0.11
CA VAL A 85 -2.12 -3.48 0.44
C VAL A 85 -1.12 -4.45 -0.15
N LEU A 86 -1.44 -5.75 -0.17
CA LEU A 86 -0.55 -6.78 -0.69
C LEU A 86 -0.34 -6.64 -2.20
N ILE A 87 -1.42 -6.40 -2.95
CA ILE A 87 -1.35 -6.25 -4.42
C ILE A 87 -0.49 -5.04 -4.77
N VAL A 88 -0.65 -3.92 -4.07
CA VAL A 88 0.11 -2.69 -4.32
C VAL A 88 1.58 -2.86 -3.89
N ALA A 89 1.85 -3.55 -2.78
CA ALA A 89 3.21 -3.86 -2.34
C ALA A 89 3.95 -4.79 -3.33
N VAL A 90 3.24 -5.79 -3.87
CA VAL A 90 3.76 -6.67 -4.93
C VAL A 90 4.01 -5.89 -6.22
N LEU A 91 3.09 -5.02 -6.63
CA LEU A 91 3.27 -4.16 -7.80
C LEU A 91 4.53 -3.28 -7.66
N GLY A 92 4.71 -2.66 -6.50
CA GLY A 92 5.92 -1.90 -6.19
C GLY A 92 7.18 -2.75 -6.31
N SER A 93 7.18 -3.95 -5.72
CA SER A 93 8.31 -4.90 -5.80
C SER A 93 8.66 -5.28 -7.24
N ILE A 94 7.66 -5.54 -8.06
CA ILE A 94 7.86 -5.86 -9.49
C ILE A 94 8.46 -4.66 -10.23
N ILE A 95 7.94 -3.45 -10.04
CA ILE A 95 8.45 -2.23 -10.67
C ILE A 95 9.90 -1.96 -10.25
N GLY A 96 10.23 -2.17 -8.97
CA GLY A 96 11.58 -2.01 -8.44
C GLY A 96 12.60 -3.03 -8.99
N ALA A 97 12.21 -4.30 -9.05
CA ALA A 97 13.11 -5.40 -9.41
C ALA A 97 13.23 -5.65 -10.92
N ARG A 98 12.24 -5.25 -11.71
CA ARG A 98 12.09 -5.63 -13.12
C ARG A 98 13.31 -5.33 -14.00
N GLU A 99 13.92 -4.16 -13.84
CA GLU A 99 15.05 -3.76 -14.67
C GLU A 99 16.33 -4.58 -14.36
N PHE A 100 16.44 -5.07 -13.11
CA PHE A 100 17.52 -5.98 -12.74
C PHE A 100 17.30 -7.37 -13.33
N ALA A 101 16.08 -7.88 -13.26
CA ALA A 101 15.73 -9.20 -13.81
C ALA A 101 15.90 -9.29 -15.32
N SER A 102 15.68 -8.19 -16.06
CA SER A 102 15.84 -8.13 -17.51
C SER A 102 17.24 -7.68 -17.98
N GLY A 103 18.12 -7.30 -17.07
CA GLY A 103 19.42 -6.71 -17.40
C GLY A 103 19.37 -5.29 -17.98
N MET A 104 18.18 -4.72 -18.16
CA MET A 104 17.98 -3.36 -18.69
C MET A 104 18.54 -2.26 -17.79
N ILE A 105 18.83 -2.58 -16.52
CA ILE A 105 19.42 -1.60 -15.59
C ILE A 105 20.73 -1.03 -16.11
N ARG A 106 21.56 -1.83 -16.82
CA ARG A 106 22.83 -1.36 -17.40
C ARG A 106 22.62 -0.30 -18.45
N THR A 107 21.69 -0.50 -19.38
CA THR A 107 21.38 0.49 -20.43
C THR A 107 20.75 1.74 -19.84
N THR A 108 19.91 1.61 -18.82
CA THR A 108 19.30 2.74 -18.10
C THR A 108 20.38 3.58 -17.39
N LEU A 109 21.35 2.94 -16.72
CA LEU A 109 22.43 3.62 -16.01
C LEU A 109 23.50 4.23 -16.96
N TRP A 110 23.68 3.65 -18.14
CA TRP A 110 24.53 4.25 -19.17
C TRP A 110 23.93 5.54 -19.71
N SER A 111 22.60 5.61 -19.87
CA SER A 111 21.91 6.81 -20.34
C SER A 111 21.72 7.86 -19.24
N VAL A 112 21.71 7.45 -17.96
CA VAL A 112 21.53 8.34 -16.79
C VAL A 112 22.67 8.10 -15.79
N PRO A 113 23.83 8.80 -15.93
CA PRO A 113 25.02 8.58 -15.06
C PRO A 113 24.73 8.82 -13.57
N ARG A 114 23.79 9.71 -13.26
CA ARG A 114 23.32 9.93 -11.90
C ARG A 114 22.22 8.92 -11.58
N ARG A 115 22.50 7.95 -10.70
CA ARG A 115 21.60 6.81 -10.40
C ARG A 115 20.36 7.20 -9.59
N LEU A 116 20.46 8.20 -8.71
CA LEU A 116 19.36 8.66 -7.83
C LEU A 116 18.14 9.22 -8.58
N PRO A 117 18.27 10.00 -9.68
CA PRO A 117 17.12 10.47 -10.47
C PRO A 117 16.22 9.33 -10.98
N VAL A 118 16.78 8.15 -11.25
CA VAL A 118 16.01 6.98 -11.70
C VAL A 118 15.13 6.46 -10.55
N LEU A 119 15.67 6.38 -9.33
CA LEU A 119 14.92 5.96 -8.15
C LEU A 119 13.73 6.90 -7.88
N TRP A 120 14.00 8.21 -7.82
CA TRP A 120 12.96 9.21 -7.62
C TRP A 120 11.94 9.24 -8.76
N GLY A 121 12.39 9.05 -9.99
CA GLY A 121 11.51 8.93 -11.16
C GLY A 121 10.50 7.80 -11.01
N LYS A 122 10.94 6.62 -10.59
CA LYS A 122 10.07 5.46 -10.36
C LYS A 122 9.06 5.72 -9.24
N VAL A 123 9.52 6.30 -8.12
CA VAL A 123 8.65 6.59 -6.97
C VAL A 123 7.58 7.63 -7.32
N ILE A 124 7.97 8.72 -7.98
CA ILE A 124 7.03 9.79 -8.37
C ILE A 124 5.97 9.24 -9.34
N VAL A 125 6.39 8.47 -10.34
CA VAL A 125 5.46 7.87 -11.30
C VAL A 125 4.56 6.83 -10.63
N PHE A 126 5.09 6.02 -9.72
CA PHE A 126 4.31 5.07 -8.94
C PHE A 126 3.24 5.77 -8.11
N ILE A 127 3.61 6.81 -7.36
CA ILE A 127 2.66 7.61 -6.57
C ILE A 127 1.61 8.25 -7.49
N GLY A 128 2.04 8.91 -8.56
CA GLY A 128 1.15 9.61 -9.49
C GLY A 128 0.12 8.72 -10.18
N LEU A 129 0.44 7.43 -10.34
CA LEU A 129 -0.46 6.46 -10.95
C LEU A 129 -1.34 5.75 -9.91
N VAL A 130 -0.75 5.26 -8.82
CA VAL A 130 -1.44 4.37 -7.86
C VAL A 130 -2.25 5.15 -6.82
N LEU A 131 -1.72 6.29 -6.33
CA LEU A 131 -2.38 7.05 -5.26
C LEU A 131 -3.77 7.55 -5.65
N PRO A 132 -3.98 8.19 -6.82
CA PRO A 132 -5.32 8.64 -7.20
C PRO A 132 -6.32 7.48 -7.31
N VAL A 133 -5.89 6.36 -7.90
CA VAL A 133 -6.75 5.18 -8.08
C VAL A 133 -7.15 4.60 -6.72
N VAL A 134 -6.19 4.42 -5.81
CA VAL A 134 -6.46 3.88 -4.48
C VAL A 134 -7.35 4.81 -3.68
N LEU A 135 -7.05 6.12 -3.65
CA LEU A 135 -7.87 7.10 -2.92
C LEU A 135 -9.32 7.13 -3.43
N VAL A 136 -9.51 7.20 -4.74
CA VAL A 136 -10.85 7.17 -5.33
C VAL A 136 -11.58 5.88 -4.97
N SER A 137 -10.89 4.73 -5.04
CA SER A 137 -11.49 3.42 -4.72
C SER A 137 -11.88 3.30 -3.25
N VAL A 138 -11.02 3.76 -2.32
CA VAL A 138 -11.29 3.69 -0.88
C VAL A 138 -12.42 4.65 -0.49
N VAL A 139 -12.44 5.85 -1.05
CA VAL A 139 -13.54 6.81 -0.83
C VAL A 139 -14.84 6.29 -1.42
N ALA A 140 -14.81 5.75 -2.64
CA ALA A 140 -15.99 5.19 -3.29
C ALA A 140 -16.59 4.02 -2.50
N VAL A 141 -15.76 3.06 -2.05
CA VAL A 141 -16.24 1.92 -1.26
C VAL A 141 -16.77 2.34 0.11
N PHE A 142 -16.22 3.39 0.72
CA PHE A 142 -16.75 3.95 1.95
C PHE A 142 -18.18 4.44 1.76
N PHE A 143 -18.43 5.33 0.77
CA PHE A 143 -19.78 5.86 0.55
C PHE A 143 -20.78 4.79 0.09
N LEU A 144 -20.37 3.88 -0.79
CA LEU A 144 -21.25 2.79 -1.24
C LEU A 144 -21.55 1.80 -0.12
N GLY A 145 -20.55 1.45 0.68
CA GLY A 145 -20.71 0.50 1.79
C GLY A 145 -21.55 1.07 2.93
N THR A 146 -21.33 2.34 3.31
CA THR A 146 -22.16 3.00 4.33
C THR A 146 -23.61 3.17 3.88
N ALA A 147 -23.86 3.47 2.61
CA ALA A 147 -25.23 3.52 2.07
C ALA A 147 -25.95 2.16 2.16
N ILE A 148 -25.24 1.05 1.97
CA ILE A 148 -25.81 -0.31 2.15
C ILE A 148 -26.14 -0.55 3.62
N LEU A 149 -25.25 -0.19 4.54
CA LEU A 149 -25.47 -0.36 5.99
C LEU A 149 -26.65 0.48 6.47
N GLU A 150 -26.73 1.75 6.07
CA GLU A 150 -27.86 2.64 6.41
C GLU A 150 -29.18 2.11 5.88
N GLY A 151 -29.21 1.69 4.61
CA GLY A 151 -30.41 1.13 3.98
C GLY A 151 -30.94 -0.14 4.68
N SER A 152 -30.10 -0.87 5.41
CA SER A 152 -30.49 -2.04 6.20
C SER A 152 -30.77 -1.75 7.67
N GLY A 153 -30.63 -0.50 8.13
CA GLY A 153 -30.73 -0.13 9.55
C GLY A 153 -29.55 -0.65 10.41
N SER A 154 -28.45 -1.05 9.78
CA SER A 154 -27.23 -1.48 10.47
C SER A 154 -26.40 -0.27 10.90
N PRO A 155 -25.55 -0.40 11.95
CA PRO A 155 -24.64 0.67 12.33
C PRO A 155 -23.77 1.11 11.16
N SER A 156 -23.78 2.40 10.87
CA SER A 156 -22.97 3.05 9.83
C SER A 156 -22.09 4.13 10.44
N ALA A 157 -21.16 4.67 9.67
CA ALA A 157 -20.32 5.79 10.05
C ALA A 157 -20.48 6.93 9.04
N ALA A 158 -20.65 8.15 9.52
CA ALA A 158 -20.69 9.32 8.68
C ALA A 158 -19.27 9.82 8.36
N TRP A 159 -19.11 10.44 7.20
CA TRP A 159 -17.83 11.06 6.82
C TRP A 159 -17.36 12.13 7.81
N THR A 160 -18.33 12.80 8.46
CA THR A 160 -18.13 13.86 9.45
C THR A 160 -17.80 13.37 10.84
N ASP A 161 -17.94 12.07 11.10
CA ASP A 161 -17.63 11.49 12.40
C ASP A 161 -16.13 11.61 12.70
N ASP A 162 -15.79 11.74 13.98
CA ASP A 162 -14.42 11.99 14.41
C ASP A 162 -13.45 10.89 13.96
N GLY A 163 -12.43 11.32 13.23
CA GLY A 163 -11.38 10.44 12.72
C GLY A 163 -11.74 9.62 11.48
N VAL A 164 -12.98 9.61 10.99
CA VAL A 164 -13.38 8.81 9.82
C VAL A 164 -12.70 9.29 8.55
N ALA A 165 -12.81 10.56 8.20
CA ALA A 165 -12.18 11.11 6.99
C ALA A 165 -10.66 10.93 7.01
N ARG A 166 -10.02 11.13 8.18
CA ARG A 166 -8.60 10.86 8.38
C ARG A 166 -8.27 9.39 8.11
N SER A 167 -9.04 8.45 8.65
CA SER A 167 -8.82 7.02 8.50
C SER A 167 -8.91 6.59 7.03
N ILE A 168 -9.91 7.07 6.30
CA ILE A 168 -10.14 6.75 4.88
C ILE A 168 -9.00 7.29 4.01
N ILE A 169 -8.64 8.55 4.19
CA ILE A 169 -7.53 9.17 3.45
C ILE A 169 -6.19 8.53 3.86
N GLY A 170 -5.98 8.33 5.16
CA GLY A 170 -4.80 7.66 5.71
C GLY A 170 -4.60 6.26 5.15
N LEU A 171 -5.69 5.50 4.99
CA LEU A 171 -5.64 4.16 4.39
C LEU A 171 -5.11 4.18 2.95
N GLY A 172 -5.51 5.16 2.15
CA GLY A 172 -4.95 5.35 0.81
C GLY A 172 -3.43 5.60 0.84
N PHE A 173 -2.97 6.47 1.72
CA PHE A 173 -1.53 6.74 1.90
C PHE A 173 -0.77 5.53 2.44
N TYR A 174 -1.35 4.76 3.35
CA TYR A 174 -0.77 3.54 3.89
C TYR A 174 -0.55 2.49 2.78
N ILE A 175 -1.57 2.23 1.97
CA ILE A 175 -1.50 1.27 0.85
C ILE A 175 -0.36 1.66 -0.12
N VAL A 176 -0.31 2.92 -0.52
CA VAL A 176 0.72 3.41 -1.45
C VAL A 176 2.11 3.43 -0.81
N GLY A 177 2.19 3.79 0.48
CA GLY A 177 3.43 3.76 1.24
C GLY A 177 4.07 2.38 1.29
N LEU A 178 3.27 1.32 1.54
CA LEU A 178 3.76 -0.05 1.46
C LEU A 178 4.16 -0.47 0.03
N GLY A 179 3.49 0.07 -0.98
CA GLY A 179 3.93 -0.07 -2.36
C GLY A 179 5.31 0.54 -2.62
N ILE A 180 5.60 1.70 -2.02
CA ILE A 180 6.94 2.34 -2.10
C ILE A 180 7.98 1.49 -1.37
N VAL A 181 7.66 0.93 -0.20
CA VAL A 181 8.53 -0.02 0.51
C VAL A 181 8.82 -1.23 -0.38
N GLY A 182 7.80 -1.81 -1.02
CA GLY A 182 7.96 -2.89 -1.99
C GLY A 182 8.89 -2.52 -3.14
N LEU A 183 8.71 -1.33 -3.74
CA LEU A 183 9.57 -0.82 -4.81
C LEU A 183 11.02 -0.67 -4.33
N ALA A 184 11.24 -0.12 -3.14
CA ALA A 184 12.56 0.01 -2.55
C ALA A 184 13.22 -1.35 -2.32
N LEU A 185 12.49 -2.33 -1.78
CA LEU A 185 12.97 -3.70 -1.60
C LEU A 185 13.26 -4.39 -2.94
N GLY A 186 12.46 -4.13 -3.98
CA GLY A 186 12.72 -4.62 -5.34
C GLY A 186 14.08 -4.17 -5.87
N ILE A 187 14.43 -2.92 -5.65
CA ILE A 187 15.73 -2.34 -6.02
C ILE A 187 16.86 -2.90 -5.14
N LEU A 188 16.63 -2.99 -3.83
CA LEU A 188 17.61 -3.46 -2.85
C LEU A 188 18.01 -4.91 -3.07
N LEU A 189 17.03 -5.79 -3.26
CA LEU A 189 17.21 -7.25 -3.39
C LEU A 189 17.47 -7.69 -4.83
N ARG A 190 17.23 -6.83 -5.82
CA ARG A 190 17.42 -7.08 -7.26
C ARG A 190 16.71 -8.32 -7.80
N GLY A 191 15.69 -8.80 -7.07
CA GLY A 191 14.94 -9.99 -7.41
C GLY A 191 13.46 -9.84 -7.03
N THR A 192 12.56 -10.16 -7.96
CA THR A 192 11.11 -10.03 -7.74
C THR A 192 10.62 -10.98 -6.66
N ALA A 193 10.99 -12.26 -6.73
CA ALA A 193 10.55 -13.26 -5.75
C ALA A 193 11.03 -12.93 -4.32
N ALA A 194 12.31 -12.54 -4.16
CA ALA A 194 12.87 -12.19 -2.87
C ALA A 194 12.19 -10.94 -2.28
N SER A 195 11.96 -9.89 -3.09
CA SER A 195 11.32 -8.67 -2.61
C SER A 195 9.86 -8.89 -2.23
N ILE A 196 9.11 -9.68 -3.00
CA ILE A 196 7.73 -10.04 -2.68
C ILE A 196 7.69 -10.86 -1.39
N GLY A 197 8.56 -11.86 -1.24
CA GLY A 197 8.63 -12.68 -0.02
C GLY A 197 8.92 -11.84 1.23
N VAL A 198 9.87 -10.91 1.15
CA VAL A 198 10.22 -10.02 2.27
C VAL A 198 9.06 -9.06 2.60
N VAL A 199 8.41 -8.46 1.60
CA VAL A 199 7.26 -7.56 1.84
C VAL A 199 6.10 -8.31 2.50
N ILE A 200 5.71 -9.46 1.95
CA ILE A 200 4.62 -10.27 2.52
C ILE A 200 5.00 -10.74 3.93
N GLY A 201 6.24 -11.18 4.12
CA GLY A 201 6.78 -11.54 5.43
C GLY A 201 6.67 -10.41 6.44
N ALA A 202 7.08 -9.20 6.06
CA ALA A 202 7.06 -8.04 6.94
C ALA A 202 5.64 -7.54 7.27
N VAL A 203 4.72 -7.64 6.32
CA VAL A 203 3.35 -7.08 6.48
C VAL A 203 2.40 -8.09 7.15
N ILE A 204 2.53 -9.38 6.86
CA ILE A 204 1.62 -10.41 7.38
C ILE A 204 2.28 -11.24 8.48
N PHE A 205 3.43 -11.86 8.19
CA PHE A 205 3.98 -12.87 9.09
C PHE A 205 4.60 -12.27 10.35
N ILE A 206 5.32 -11.15 10.25
CA ILE A 206 5.95 -10.55 11.43
C ILE A 206 4.90 -10.09 12.44
N PRO A 207 3.85 -9.31 12.08
CA PRO A 207 2.82 -8.93 13.04
C PRO A 207 2.06 -10.14 13.62
N ALA A 208 1.68 -11.11 12.78
CA ALA A 208 0.94 -12.29 13.23
C ALA A 208 1.77 -13.16 14.19
N LEU A 209 3.05 -13.38 13.91
CA LEU A 209 3.93 -14.12 14.80
C LEU A 209 4.22 -13.34 16.09
N ALA A 210 4.39 -12.04 15.98
CA ALA A 210 4.64 -11.20 17.14
C ALA A 210 3.48 -11.26 18.14
N THR A 211 2.24 -11.10 17.67
CA THR A 211 1.05 -11.20 18.53
C THR A 211 0.79 -12.62 19.06
N ALA A 212 1.25 -13.67 18.36
CA ALA A 212 1.05 -15.05 18.78
C ALA A 212 2.12 -15.57 19.75
N LEU A 213 3.33 -15.06 19.68
CA LEU A 213 4.50 -15.62 20.38
C LEU A 213 5.08 -14.71 21.45
N LEU A 214 4.87 -13.40 21.37
CA LEU A 214 5.44 -12.46 22.32
C LEU A 214 4.47 -12.15 23.46
N PRO A 215 4.97 -11.97 24.70
CA PRO A 215 4.16 -11.54 25.82
C PRO A 215 3.62 -10.11 25.62
N ASP A 216 2.51 -9.75 26.29
CA ASP A 216 1.88 -8.42 26.25
C ASP A 216 2.84 -7.28 26.59
N SER A 217 3.91 -7.56 27.35
CA SER A 217 4.97 -6.59 27.65
C SER A 217 5.72 -6.04 26.41
N TRP A 218 5.62 -6.73 25.27
CA TRP A 218 6.22 -6.29 24.02
C TRP A 218 5.32 -5.36 23.20
N ASP A 219 4.06 -5.18 23.57
CA ASP A 219 3.11 -4.31 22.86
C ASP A 219 3.64 -2.88 22.72
N GLU A 220 4.38 -2.40 23.72
CA GLU A 220 5.06 -1.10 23.68
C GLU A 220 6.10 -0.98 22.56
N VAL A 221 6.69 -2.09 22.12
CA VAL A 221 7.66 -2.11 21.00
C VAL A 221 6.93 -2.40 19.69
N LEU A 222 5.97 -3.31 19.72
CA LEU A 222 5.23 -3.75 18.54
C LEU A 222 4.41 -2.63 17.90
N LYS A 223 3.98 -1.62 18.66
CA LYS A 223 3.26 -0.45 18.11
C LYS A 223 4.07 0.34 17.08
N TYR A 224 5.41 0.20 17.05
CA TYR A 224 6.29 0.84 16.06
C TYR A 224 6.49 0.02 14.79
N LEU A 225 5.97 -1.18 14.69
CA LEU A 225 5.97 -1.94 13.43
C LEU A 225 5.21 -1.18 12.33
N PRO A 226 5.61 -1.28 11.05
CA PRO A 226 4.98 -0.52 9.98
C PRO A 226 3.48 -0.78 9.84
N SER A 227 3.01 -2.01 10.13
CA SER A 227 1.58 -2.36 10.15
C SER A 227 0.83 -1.69 11.29
N ASN A 228 1.38 -1.71 12.52
CA ASN A 228 0.75 -1.16 13.70
C ASN A 228 0.80 0.38 13.69
N ALA A 229 1.94 0.96 13.26
CA ALA A 229 2.05 2.39 13.03
C ALA A 229 1.05 2.88 11.95
N GLY A 230 0.83 2.06 10.91
CA GLY A 230 -0.21 2.29 9.90
C GLY A 230 -1.62 2.28 10.51
N ALA A 231 -1.93 1.30 11.35
CA ALA A 231 -3.22 1.18 12.02
C ALA A 231 -3.59 2.44 12.82
N ALA A 232 -2.61 3.12 13.40
CA ALA A 232 -2.82 4.33 14.21
C ALA A 232 -3.52 5.48 13.45
N PHE A 233 -3.29 5.61 12.14
CA PHE A 233 -3.91 6.67 11.33
C PHE A 233 -4.92 6.17 10.31
N THR A 234 -5.04 4.85 10.14
CA THR A 234 -5.99 4.21 9.20
C THR A 234 -7.25 3.70 9.88
N THR A 235 -7.31 3.68 11.21
CA THR A 235 -8.49 3.30 11.96
C THR A 235 -9.03 4.49 12.76
N PRO A 236 -10.37 4.60 12.94
CA PRO A 236 -10.93 5.54 13.90
C PRO A 236 -10.40 5.25 15.31
N THR A 237 -10.24 6.29 16.10
CA THR A 237 -9.67 6.19 17.44
C THR A 237 -10.57 5.35 18.36
N THR A 238 -10.06 4.22 18.86
CA THR A 238 -10.78 3.40 19.83
C THR A 238 -10.21 3.70 21.23
N PRO A 239 -11.01 4.18 22.17
CA PRO A 239 -10.54 4.43 23.53
C PRO A 239 -9.98 3.16 24.17
N GLY A 240 -8.78 3.24 24.77
CA GLY A 240 -8.15 2.12 25.49
C GLY A 240 -7.30 1.17 24.66
N ALA A 241 -7.18 1.38 23.35
CA ALA A 241 -6.25 0.61 22.53
C ALA A 241 -4.81 1.10 22.72
N ILE A 242 -3.85 0.16 22.82
CA ILE A 242 -2.41 0.46 22.85
C ILE A 242 -1.95 0.78 21.41
N ILE A 243 -2.39 1.93 20.92
CA ILE A 243 -2.09 2.39 19.57
C ILE A 243 -1.41 3.76 19.68
N LEU A 244 -0.48 4.04 18.78
CA LEU A 244 0.15 5.36 18.69
C LEU A 244 -0.89 6.43 18.37
N GLU A 245 -0.65 7.67 18.79
CA GLU A 245 -1.41 8.79 18.26
C GLU A 245 -1.29 8.86 16.73
N PRO A 246 -2.35 9.23 16.01
CA PRO A 246 -2.36 9.19 14.55
C PRO A 246 -1.22 9.94 13.89
N GLY A 247 -0.82 11.09 14.42
CA GLY A 247 0.31 11.87 13.92
C GLY A 247 1.64 11.17 14.12
N ILE A 248 1.85 10.57 15.30
CA ILE A 248 3.06 9.80 15.62
C ILE A 248 3.11 8.54 14.76
N GLY A 249 2.00 7.83 14.60
CA GLY A 249 1.91 6.66 13.73
C GLY A 249 2.29 6.98 12.28
N ALA A 250 1.78 8.10 11.74
CA ALA A 250 2.13 8.55 10.40
C ALA A 250 3.63 8.90 10.26
N LEU A 251 4.24 9.52 11.27
CA LEU A 251 5.68 9.82 11.29
C LEU A 251 6.53 8.55 11.34
N VAL A 252 6.16 7.59 12.19
CA VAL A 252 6.86 6.29 12.28
C VAL A 252 6.75 5.54 10.96
N PHE A 253 5.57 5.52 10.35
CA PHE A 253 5.38 4.88 9.05
C PHE A 253 6.19 5.58 7.94
N ALA A 254 6.21 6.91 7.92
CA ALA A 254 7.06 7.67 7.00
C ALA A 254 8.55 7.37 7.21
N ALA A 255 9.00 7.22 8.46
CA ALA A 255 10.38 6.82 8.76
C ALA A 255 10.71 5.44 8.17
N TRP A 256 9.83 4.45 8.24
CA TRP A 256 10.01 3.15 7.59
C TRP A 256 10.16 3.26 6.07
N ILE A 257 9.33 4.10 5.42
CA ILE A 257 9.46 4.37 3.97
C ILE A 257 10.82 5.00 3.67
N LEU A 258 11.24 5.99 4.45
CA LEU A 258 12.52 6.68 4.26
C LEU A 258 13.70 5.75 4.45
N VAL A 259 13.69 4.87 5.46
CA VAL A 259 14.73 3.86 5.68
C VAL A 259 14.82 2.90 4.51
N ALA A 260 13.69 2.37 4.03
CA ALA A 260 13.65 1.49 2.86
C ALA A 260 14.20 2.19 1.61
N MET A 261 13.80 3.43 1.37
CA MET A 261 14.27 4.25 0.25
C MET A 261 15.77 4.58 0.35
N ALA A 262 16.27 4.88 1.56
CA ALA A 262 17.69 5.13 1.80
C ALA A 262 18.53 3.87 1.54
N ALA A 263 18.05 2.70 1.98
CA ALA A 263 18.69 1.42 1.71
C ALA A 263 18.73 1.10 0.20
N ALA A 264 17.63 1.35 -0.52
CA ALA A 264 17.58 1.18 -1.97
C ALA A 264 18.52 2.16 -2.69
N ALA A 265 18.55 3.42 -2.27
CA ALA A 265 19.46 4.44 -2.82
C ALA A 265 20.93 4.05 -2.60
N TRP A 266 21.27 3.60 -1.39
CA TRP A 266 22.61 3.13 -1.05
C TRP A 266 23.02 1.93 -1.91
N ALA A 267 22.14 0.94 -2.05
CA ALA A 267 22.40 -0.25 -2.88
C ALA A 267 22.58 0.12 -4.36
N LEU A 268 21.79 1.07 -4.87
CA LEU A 268 21.86 1.53 -6.25
C LEU A 268 23.18 2.28 -6.55
N VAL A 269 23.72 3.01 -5.56
CA VAL A 269 24.95 3.79 -5.72
C VAL A 269 26.19 2.91 -5.50
N ARG A 270 26.19 2.03 -4.50
CA ARG A 270 27.36 1.27 -4.05
C ARG A 270 27.57 -0.05 -4.80
N ARG A 271 26.51 -0.71 -5.25
CA ARG A 271 26.62 -2.00 -5.95
C ARG A 271 26.69 -1.76 -7.46
N ASP A 272 27.69 -2.36 -8.10
CA ASP A 272 27.78 -2.36 -9.57
C ASP A 272 26.62 -3.14 -10.20
N ALA A 273 26.16 -2.66 -11.35
CA ALA A 273 25.03 -3.21 -12.08
C ALA A 273 25.47 -4.31 -13.04
#